data_1aa38707bfeeb86d983166adf938ca2e
#
_entry.id   1aa38707bfeeb86d983166adf938ca2e
#
_cell.length_a   1.000
_cell.length_b   1.000
_cell.length_c   1.000
_cell.angle_alpha   90.00
_cell.angle_beta   90.00
_cell.angle_gamma   90.00
#
_symmetry.space_group_name_H-M   'P 1'
#
loop_
_entity.id
_entity.type
_entity.pdbx_description
1 polymer ?
#
loop_
_entity_poly.entity_id
_entity_poly.type
_entity_poly.pdbx_seq_one_letter_code
_entity_poly.pdbx_strand_id
1 'polypeptide(L)'
;MKRTILFVTQTLGFKAACGIGLMGDVTGKVLLEHPEFNFKMIYADDMNTVEDAILSLSPEAIVYNYAPGTTPWMDHPHLRNVFPHIKHLRIMHDMSQSIADSYSPRSNHGWEYIIADDPSVKETQYVFTTNRLLPGKPTVSYIEPEKPIIGFQGFGPPHKGIARLAHKVQEEFDEATLRLHIPFGFYEDQIHGRKGSNALARAEEVKRIITKPGIDVIITHDLLDTQQIINLLAQNTINCYFYDYLDGCGLASSPDYALAAGRPIAVTRSHQMRNYWDLEPSVLIENSSIKQILANGTAPLEPLYKAYSKESVWQDYSRILNRLLNK
;
A
#
# COMPACT_ATOMS: atom_id res chain seq x y z
N MET A 1 -31.70 -3.62 12.33
CA MET A 1 -30.94 -2.41 11.96
C MET A 1 -29.49 -2.81 11.86
N LYS A 2 -28.72 -2.34 10.84
CA LYS A 2 -27.29 -2.66 10.77
C LYS A 2 -26.54 -1.93 11.89
N ARG A 3 -25.54 -2.58 12.49
CA ARG A 3 -24.64 -1.98 13.50
C ARG A 3 -23.79 -0.89 12.87
N THR A 4 -23.65 0.24 13.56
CA THR A 4 -22.85 1.37 13.05
C THR A 4 -21.38 1.19 13.43
N ILE A 5 -20.51 1.31 12.42
CA ILE A 5 -19.05 1.24 12.56
C ILE A 5 -18.46 2.55 12.03
N LEU A 6 -17.61 3.19 12.81
CA LEU A 6 -16.93 4.41 12.39
C LEU A 6 -15.55 4.06 11.82
N PHE A 7 -15.26 4.49 10.61
CA PHE A 7 -13.92 4.41 10.00
C PHE A 7 -13.27 5.78 9.99
N VAL A 8 -12.13 5.90 10.66
CA VAL A 8 -11.40 7.17 10.83
C VAL A 8 -10.13 7.13 10.01
N THR A 9 -9.95 8.08 9.11
CA THR A 9 -8.72 8.25 8.33
C THR A 9 -8.30 9.72 8.34
N GLN A 10 -7.05 9.99 7.93
CA GLN A 10 -6.52 11.35 7.85
C GLN A 10 -7.09 12.13 6.68
N THR A 11 -7.15 13.45 6.80
CA THR A 11 -7.45 14.34 5.67
C THR A 11 -6.38 14.19 4.59
N LEU A 12 -6.83 13.99 3.34
CA LEU A 12 -5.92 13.89 2.20
C LEU A 12 -5.32 15.25 1.85
N GLY A 13 -4.06 15.26 1.44
CA GLY A 13 -3.35 16.45 1.04
C GLY A 13 -1.85 16.16 0.88
N PHE A 14 -1.04 17.17 0.59
CA PHE A 14 0.40 16.99 0.37
C PHE A 14 1.11 16.30 1.54
N LYS A 15 0.75 16.65 2.80
CA LYS A 15 1.31 16.02 4.00
C LYS A 15 0.87 14.56 4.18
N ALA A 16 -0.29 14.21 3.66
CA ALA A 16 -0.89 12.88 3.73
C ALA A 16 -0.66 12.05 2.45
N ALA A 17 0.15 12.54 1.51
CA ALA A 17 0.55 11.82 0.30
C ALA A 17 1.53 10.69 0.65
N CYS A 18 1.06 9.75 1.48
CA CYS A 18 1.74 8.50 1.78
C CYS A 18 0.83 7.33 1.43
N GLY A 19 1.43 6.16 1.18
CA GLY A 19 0.66 4.96 0.83
C GLY A 19 -0.42 4.61 1.84
N ILE A 20 -0.16 4.84 3.13
CA ILE A 20 -1.11 4.57 4.23
C ILE A 20 -2.37 5.44 4.11
N GLY A 21 -2.21 6.75 3.87
CA GLY A 21 -3.35 7.67 3.74
C GLY A 21 -4.22 7.34 2.54
N LEU A 22 -3.59 7.09 1.39
CA LEU A 22 -4.29 6.73 0.16
C LEU A 22 -5.02 5.38 0.28
N MET A 23 -4.38 4.36 0.85
CA MET A 23 -5.01 3.05 1.06
C MET A 23 -6.15 3.14 2.09
N GLY A 24 -6.00 3.95 3.14
CA GLY A 24 -7.08 4.21 4.09
C GLY A 24 -8.30 4.86 3.45
N ASP A 25 -8.11 5.82 2.54
CA ASP A 25 -9.19 6.44 1.77
C ASP A 25 -9.92 5.41 0.88
N VAL A 26 -9.17 4.59 0.15
CA VAL A 26 -9.73 3.54 -0.71
C VAL A 26 -10.51 2.52 0.12
N THR A 27 -9.91 2.02 1.20
CA THR A 27 -10.54 1.04 2.10
C THR A 27 -11.81 1.60 2.73
N GLY A 28 -11.76 2.82 3.27
CA GLY A 28 -12.91 3.46 3.88
C GLY A 28 -14.07 3.62 2.91
N LYS A 29 -13.82 4.06 1.67
CA LYS A 29 -14.86 4.20 0.63
C LYS A 29 -15.51 2.87 0.27
N VAL A 30 -14.73 1.79 0.16
CA VAL A 30 -15.28 0.45 -0.09
C VAL A 30 -16.12 -0.05 1.09
N LEU A 31 -15.71 0.25 2.33
CA LEU A 31 -16.47 -0.13 3.52
C LEU A 31 -17.81 0.60 3.65
N LEU A 32 -17.99 1.79 3.06
CA LEU A 32 -19.30 2.46 3.00
C LEU A 32 -20.38 1.62 2.28
N GLU A 33 -19.96 0.75 1.36
CA GLU A 33 -20.86 -0.15 0.61
C GLU A 33 -21.05 -1.52 1.31
N HIS A 34 -20.54 -1.69 2.54
CA HIS A 34 -20.54 -2.98 3.23
C HIS A 34 -21.95 -3.57 3.39
N PRO A 35 -22.19 -4.85 2.99
CA PRO A 35 -23.52 -5.40 2.96
C PRO A 35 -24.12 -5.65 4.34
N GLU A 36 -23.30 -5.91 5.38
CA GLU A 36 -23.74 -6.34 6.71
C GLU A 36 -23.72 -5.21 7.74
N PHE A 37 -22.72 -4.33 7.71
CA PHE A 37 -22.52 -3.23 8.65
C PHE A 37 -22.82 -1.87 8.03
N ASN A 38 -23.21 -0.89 8.87
CA ASN A 38 -23.41 0.50 8.47
C ASN A 38 -22.12 1.28 8.77
N PHE A 39 -21.15 1.21 7.87
CA PHE A 39 -19.93 2.01 8.00
C PHE A 39 -20.21 3.50 7.77
N LYS A 40 -19.62 4.33 8.61
CA LYS A 40 -19.50 5.78 8.43
C LYS A 40 -18.04 6.13 8.38
N MET A 41 -17.62 6.91 7.40
CA MET A 41 -16.24 7.32 7.23
C MET A 41 -16.10 8.80 7.54
N ILE A 42 -15.07 9.15 8.32
CA ILE A 42 -14.69 10.53 8.58
C ILE A 42 -13.20 10.76 8.30
N TYR A 43 -12.89 11.97 7.89
CA TYR A 43 -11.53 12.48 7.82
C TYR A 43 -11.29 13.31 9.07
N ALA A 44 -10.24 12.98 9.82
CA ALA A 44 -9.93 13.66 11.08
C ALA A 44 -8.44 13.96 11.19
N ASP A 45 -8.12 15.18 11.65
CA ASP A 45 -6.78 15.62 11.93
C ASP A 45 -6.53 15.78 13.44
N ASP A 46 -7.57 15.57 14.26
CA ASP A 46 -7.53 15.66 15.73
C ASP A 46 -8.55 14.74 16.42
N MET A 47 -8.43 14.64 17.75
CA MET A 47 -9.33 13.81 18.57
C MET A 47 -10.73 14.39 18.69
N ASN A 48 -10.90 15.72 18.70
CA ASN A 48 -12.21 16.36 18.93
C ASN A 48 -13.17 16.01 17.79
N THR A 49 -12.66 16.03 16.55
CA THR A 49 -13.45 15.61 15.37
C THR A 49 -13.97 14.20 15.51
N VAL A 50 -13.18 13.28 16.08
CA VAL A 50 -13.61 11.88 16.30
C VAL A 50 -14.59 11.81 17.47
N GLU A 51 -14.38 12.55 18.56
CA GLU A 51 -15.29 12.58 19.71
C GLU A 51 -16.67 13.10 19.32
N ASP A 52 -16.77 14.17 18.54
CA ASP A 52 -18.03 14.70 18.01
C ASP A 52 -18.75 13.65 17.13
N ALA A 53 -18.00 12.93 16.29
CA ALA A 53 -18.57 11.86 15.49
C ALA A 53 -19.07 10.68 16.34
N ILE A 54 -18.38 10.31 17.41
CA ILE A 54 -18.81 9.27 18.36
C ILE A 54 -20.13 9.67 19.02
N LEU A 55 -20.22 10.89 19.53
CA LEU A 55 -21.42 11.42 20.20
C LEU A 55 -22.62 11.48 19.24
N SER A 56 -22.38 11.86 17.99
CA SER A 56 -23.44 11.98 16.97
C SER A 56 -23.91 10.62 16.43
N LEU A 57 -23.00 9.68 16.20
CA LEU A 57 -23.27 8.43 15.48
C LEU A 57 -23.48 7.22 16.39
N SER A 58 -23.04 7.30 17.65
CA SER A 58 -23.07 6.20 18.64
C SER A 58 -22.57 4.86 18.04
N PRO A 59 -21.33 4.79 17.50
CA PRO A 59 -20.84 3.59 16.86
C PRO A 59 -20.57 2.47 17.87
N GLU A 60 -20.74 1.21 17.47
CA GLU A 60 -20.37 0.05 18.29
C GLU A 60 -18.89 -0.30 18.19
N ALA A 61 -18.25 0.07 17.07
CA ALA A 61 -16.81 -0.07 16.89
C ALA A 61 -16.25 1.10 16.06
N ILE A 62 -14.96 1.37 16.26
CA ILE A 62 -14.19 2.35 15.49
C ILE A 62 -12.96 1.68 14.93
N VAL A 63 -12.72 1.88 13.64
CA VAL A 63 -11.50 1.43 12.94
C VAL A 63 -10.69 2.66 12.60
N TYR A 64 -9.47 2.73 13.10
CA TYR A 64 -8.54 3.84 12.88
C TYR A 64 -7.50 3.45 11.83
N ASN A 65 -7.44 4.18 10.73
CA ASN A 65 -6.35 4.08 9.76
C ASN A 65 -5.14 4.87 10.27
N TYR A 66 -4.31 4.21 11.08
CA TYR A 66 -3.22 4.85 11.80
C TYR A 66 -1.93 4.91 10.99
N ALA A 67 -1.30 6.08 11.02
CA ALA A 67 0.03 6.31 10.48
C ALA A 67 0.87 7.11 11.49
N PRO A 68 1.99 6.59 12.03
CA PRO A 68 2.78 7.27 13.06
C PRO A 68 3.21 8.68 12.68
N GLY A 69 3.53 8.88 11.40
CA GLY A 69 4.00 10.17 10.89
C GLY A 69 2.91 11.22 10.65
N THR A 70 1.67 10.81 10.39
CA THR A 70 0.58 11.72 10.00
C THR A 70 -0.55 11.82 11.01
N THR A 71 -0.79 10.75 11.77
CA THR A 71 -1.87 10.70 12.76
C THR A 71 -1.39 10.26 14.15
N PRO A 72 -0.27 10.85 14.69
CA PRO A 72 0.29 10.44 15.98
C PRO A 72 -0.69 10.66 17.14
N TRP A 73 -1.64 11.58 16.99
CA TRP A 73 -2.69 11.87 17.97
C TRP A 73 -3.61 10.66 18.23
N MET A 74 -3.75 9.74 17.28
CA MET A 74 -4.54 8.51 17.46
C MET A 74 -3.96 7.57 18.53
N ASP A 75 -2.67 7.65 18.83
CA ASP A 75 -2.05 6.86 19.90
C ASP A 75 -2.42 7.35 21.32
N HIS A 76 -2.89 8.59 21.45
CA HIS A 76 -3.33 9.07 22.74
C HIS A 76 -4.53 8.26 23.25
N PRO A 77 -4.53 7.78 24.52
CA PRO A 77 -5.55 6.84 25.00
C PRO A 77 -6.91 7.49 25.34
N HIS A 78 -7.07 8.81 25.18
CA HIS A 78 -8.25 9.56 25.61
C HIS A 78 -9.56 8.93 25.13
N LEU A 79 -9.74 8.76 23.83
CA LEU A 79 -11.00 8.23 23.27
C LEU A 79 -11.31 6.81 23.78
N ARG A 80 -10.30 5.97 23.95
CA ARG A 80 -10.46 4.61 24.51
C ARG A 80 -10.84 4.61 25.98
N ASN A 81 -10.38 5.61 26.74
CA ASN A 81 -10.68 5.77 28.14
C ASN A 81 -12.06 6.39 28.37
N VAL A 82 -12.47 7.35 27.54
CA VAL A 82 -13.76 8.03 27.63
C VAL A 82 -14.91 7.15 27.11
N PHE A 83 -14.66 6.35 26.08
CA PHE A 83 -15.64 5.47 25.43
C PHE A 83 -15.23 3.98 25.51
N PRO A 84 -15.05 3.41 26.73
CA PRO A 84 -14.53 2.04 26.89
C PRO A 84 -15.51 0.95 26.43
N HIS A 85 -16.78 1.30 26.23
CA HIS A 85 -17.82 0.39 25.73
C HIS A 85 -17.77 0.20 24.21
N ILE A 86 -17.08 1.09 23.49
CA ILE A 86 -16.88 0.98 22.06
C ILE A 86 -15.64 0.10 21.77
N LYS A 87 -15.69 -0.74 20.75
CA LYS A 87 -14.52 -1.50 20.30
C LYS A 87 -13.60 -0.62 19.46
N HIS A 88 -12.38 -0.40 19.91
CA HIS A 88 -11.38 0.41 19.20
C HIS A 88 -10.36 -0.49 18.50
N LEU A 89 -10.34 -0.46 17.17
CA LEU A 89 -9.43 -1.23 16.33
C LEU A 89 -8.47 -0.29 15.59
N ARG A 90 -7.20 -0.63 15.55
CA ARG A 90 -6.18 0.10 14.80
C ARG A 90 -5.69 -0.70 13.61
N ILE A 91 -5.73 -0.14 12.41
CA ILE A 91 -5.00 -0.71 11.27
C ILE A 91 -3.52 -0.41 11.46
N MET A 92 -2.69 -1.43 11.39
CA MET A 92 -1.23 -1.35 11.47
C MET A 92 -0.63 -1.87 10.17
N HIS A 93 -0.11 -0.96 9.36
CA HIS A 93 0.41 -1.27 8.03
C HIS A 93 1.78 -1.93 8.04
N ASP A 94 2.60 -1.62 9.06
CA ASP A 94 3.90 -2.27 9.27
C ASP A 94 3.74 -3.40 10.30
N MET A 95 3.32 -4.57 9.84
CA MET A 95 3.14 -5.77 10.65
C MET A 95 4.02 -6.90 10.13
N SER A 96 4.77 -7.54 11.02
CA SER A 96 5.42 -8.81 10.77
C SER A 96 4.86 -9.89 11.71
N GLN A 97 5.14 -11.16 11.44
CA GLN A 97 4.69 -12.23 12.31
C GLN A 97 5.27 -12.10 13.73
N SER A 98 6.54 -11.71 13.84
CA SER A 98 7.16 -11.51 15.16
C SER A 98 6.52 -10.39 15.98
N ILE A 99 6.10 -9.30 15.31
CA ILE A 99 5.34 -8.22 15.96
C ILE A 99 3.97 -8.74 16.39
N ALA A 100 3.26 -9.47 15.53
CA ALA A 100 1.95 -10.02 15.85
C ALA A 100 1.99 -10.99 17.03
N ASP A 101 2.99 -11.88 17.06
CA ASP A 101 3.17 -12.89 18.13
C ASP A 101 3.52 -12.25 19.49
N SER A 102 4.27 -11.16 19.48
CA SER A 102 4.67 -10.42 20.68
C SER A 102 3.68 -9.32 21.09
N TYR A 103 2.61 -9.11 20.30
CA TYR A 103 1.67 -8.03 20.55
C TYR A 103 0.93 -8.17 21.87
N SER A 104 0.93 -7.09 22.64
CA SER A 104 0.17 -6.96 23.88
C SER A 104 -0.45 -5.56 23.97
N PRO A 105 -1.72 -5.42 24.37
CA PRO A 105 -2.34 -4.11 24.57
C PRO A 105 -1.59 -3.24 25.58
N ARG A 106 -0.97 -3.84 26.62
CA ARG A 106 -0.22 -3.12 27.65
C ARG A 106 1.02 -2.40 27.10
N SER A 107 1.70 -2.99 26.13
CA SER A 107 2.90 -2.42 25.50
C SER A 107 2.60 -1.52 24.30
N ASN A 108 1.33 -1.36 23.92
CA ASN A 108 0.91 -0.66 22.71
C ASN A 108 -0.15 0.41 22.95
N HIS A 109 0.10 1.31 23.89
CA HIS A 109 -0.75 2.47 24.21
C HIS A 109 -2.23 2.10 24.49
N GLY A 110 -2.50 0.86 24.98
CA GLY A 110 -3.83 0.40 25.31
C GLY A 110 -4.72 0.01 24.13
N TRP A 111 -4.17 -0.12 22.92
CA TRP A 111 -4.92 -0.69 21.79
C TRP A 111 -5.22 -2.16 22.05
N GLU A 112 -6.49 -2.51 22.18
CA GLU A 112 -6.88 -3.89 22.42
C GLU A 112 -6.79 -4.76 21.17
N TYR A 113 -7.17 -4.21 20.02
CA TYR A 113 -7.23 -4.94 18.75
C TYR A 113 -6.51 -4.22 17.63
N ILE A 114 -5.80 -5.01 16.85
CA ILE A 114 -5.07 -4.57 15.65
C ILE A 114 -5.65 -5.29 14.43
N ILE A 115 -5.77 -4.56 13.32
CA ILE A 115 -5.98 -5.11 11.99
C ILE A 115 -4.68 -4.94 11.23
N ALA A 116 -4.08 -6.02 10.78
CA ALA A 116 -2.98 -6.01 9.79
C ALA A 116 -3.58 -6.16 8.39
N ASP A 117 -3.32 -5.22 7.50
CA ASP A 117 -3.71 -5.29 6.09
C ASP A 117 -2.74 -6.18 5.30
N ASP A 118 -2.51 -7.38 5.83
CA ASP A 118 -1.54 -8.35 5.35
C ASP A 118 -2.01 -9.78 5.66
N PRO A 119 -2.55 -10.48 4.66
CA PRO A 119 -3.07 -11.84 4.83
C PRO A 119 -1.98 -12.90 5.07
N SER A 120 -0.69 -12.54 4.91
CA SER A 120 0.42 -13.47 5.20
C SER A 120 0.74 -13.60 6.70
N VAL A 121 0.26 -12.66 7.52
CA VAL A 121 0.40 -12.70 8.97
C VAL A 121 -0.66 -13.63 9.56
N LYS A 122 -0.25 -14.54 10.45
CA LYS A 122 -1.18 -15.40 11.20
C LYS A 122 -1.83 -14.62 12.32
N GLU A 123 -3.16 -14.73 12.43
CA GLU A 123 -3.91 -14.08 13.48
C GLU A 123 -3.54 -14.57 14.88
N THR A 124 -3.68 -13.68 15.83
CA THR A 124 -3.52 -13.97 17.27
C THR A 124 -4.81 -13.66 18.04
N GLN A 125 -4.71 -13.60 19.35
CA GLN A 125 -5.83 -13.15 20.19
C GLN A 125 -6.20 -11.67 19.94
N TYR A 126 -5.22 -10.83 19.60
CA TYR A 126 -5.36 -9.38 19.48
C TYR A 126 -5.13 -8.84 18.08
N VAL A 127 -4.48 -9.61 17.21
CA VAL A 127 -4.14 -9.21 15.84
C VAL A 127 -4.99 -10.02 14.87
N PHE A 128 -5.78 -9.31 14.09
CA PHE A 128 -6.58 -9.83 12.99
C PHE A 128 -5.94 -9.43 11.66
N THR A 129 -6.28 -10.15 10.60
CA THR A 129 -5.76 -9.85 9.27
C THR A 129 -6.87 -9.59 8.28
N THR A 130 -6.61 -8.72 7.33
CA THR A 130 -7.48 -8.48 6.17
C THR A 130 -6.69 -8.64 4.89
N ASN A 131 -7.38 -9.00 3.82
CA ASN A 131 -6.84 -8.84 2.49
C ASN A 131 -6.64 -7.34 2.18
N ARG A 132 -5.75 -7.07 1.23
CA ARG A 132 -5.57 -5.73 0.68
C ARG A 132 -6.66 -5.45 -0.36
N LEU A 133 -6.75 -4.21 -0.79
CA LEU A 133 -7.72 -3.78 -1.77
C LEU A 133 -7.02 -3.18 -2.98
N LEU A 134 -7.48 -3.54 -4.18
CA LEU A 134 -7.03 -2.85 -5.38
C LEU A 134 -7.54 -1.41 -5.38
N PRO A 135 -6.67 -0.40 -5.54
CA PRO A 135 -7.06 1.02 -5.41
C PRO A 135 -7.95 1.53 -6.56
N GLY A 136 -8.25 0.71 -7.55
CA GLY A 136 -9.11 1.07 -8.67
C GLY A 136 -8.86 0.22 -9.91
N LYS A 137 -9.21 0.77 -11.08
CA LYS A 137 -8.96 0.17 -12.40
C LYS A 137 -8.48 1.27 -13.36
N PRO A 138 -7.72 0.95 -14.41
CA PRO A 138 -7.33 1.94 -15.41
C PRO A 138 -8.54 2.44 -16.17
N THR A 139 -8.54 3.73 -16.50
CA THR A 139 -9.51 4.38 -17.39
C THR A 139 -8.94 4.61 -18.80
N VAL A 140 -7.69 4.19 -19.00
CA VAL A 140 -6.99 4.26 -20.30
C VAL A 140 -6.79 2.85 -20.85
N SER A 141 -6.82 2.73 -22.16
CA SER A 141 -6.47 1.47 -22.84
C SER A 141 -4.96 1.37 -22.99
N TYR A 142 -4.44 0.13 -22.83
CA TYR A 142 -3.06 -0.14 -23.20
C TYR A 142 -2.90 -0.12 -24.71
N ILE A 143 -1.86 0.57 -25.16
CA ILE A 143 -1.43 0.58 -26.57
C ILE A 143 0.00 0.03 -26.56
N GLU A 144 0.23 -1.02 -27.34
CA GLU A 144 1.57 -1.63 -27.44
C GLU A 144 2.57 -0.59 -27.93
N PRO A 145 3.60 -0.28 -27.14
CA PRO A 145 4.60 0.70 -27.55
C PRO A 145 5.61 0.06 -28.52
N GLU A 146 6.27 0.90 -29.32
CA GLU A 146 7.32 0.47 -30.25
C GLU A 146 8.49 -0.22 -29.53
N LYS A 147 8.87 0.28 -28.34
CA LYS A 147 9.86 -0.32 -27.44
C LYS A 147 9.18 -0.68 -26.12
N PRO A 148 9.56 -1.80 -25.46
CA PRO A 148 8.99 -2.14 -24.15
C PRO A 148 9.24 -1.02 -23.12
N ILE A 149 8.18 -0.66 -22.40
CA ILE A 149 8.25 0.32 -21.31
C ILE A 149 8.32 -0.42 -19.99
N ILE A 150 9.46 -0.32 -19.32
CA ILE A 150 9.70 -0.87 -17.99
C ILE A 150 9.42 0.23 -16.97
N GLY A 151 8.34 0.07 -16.20
CA GLY A 151 7.83 1.09 -15.30
C GLY A 151 8.17 0.87 -13.84
N PHE A 152 8.28 1.97 -13.10
CA PHE A 152 8.34 2.02 -11.65
C PHE A 152 7.56 3.22 -11.15
N GLN A 153 6.86 3.08 -10.03
CA GLN A 153 6.24 4.19 -9.29
C GLN A 153 6.50 4.01 -7.80
N GLY A 154 6.90 5.09 -7.13
CA GLY A 154 7.11 5.12 -5.68
C GLY A 154 8.14 6.15 -5.27
N PHE A 155 8.24 6.42 -3.96
CA PHE A 155 9.27 7.31 -3.42
C PHE A 155 10.69 6.77 -3.67
N GLY A 156 11.69 7.64 -3.57
CA GLY A 156 13.08 7.39 -3.95
C GLY A 156 14.08 6.98 -2.86
N PRO A 157 13.71 6.43 -1.66
CA PRO A 157 14.73 5.99 -0.73
C PRO A 157 15.54 4.82 -1.33
N PRO A 158 16.82 4.67 -0.95
CA PRO A 158 17.74 3.71 -1.56
C PRO A 158 17.23 2.27 -1.62
N HIS A 159 16.55 1.82 -0.55
CA HIS A 159 16.00 0.46 -0.44
C HIS A 159 14.91 0.12 -1.46
N LYS A 160 14.41 1.10 -2.22
CA LYS A 160 13.47 0.84 -3.32
C LYS A 160 14.14 0.20 -4.55
N GLY A 161 15.48 0.09 -4.56
CA GLY A 161 16.22 -0.66 -5.55
C GLY A 161 16.15 -0.12 -6.98
N ILE A 162 15.87 1.19 -7.15
CA ILE A 162 15.73 1.82 -8.47
C ILE A 162 17.01 1.70 -9.29
N ALA A 163 18.18 1.84 -8.63
CA ALA A 163 19.47 1.64 -9.28
C ALA A 163 19.63 0.20 -9.78
N ARG A 164 19.24 -0.81 -8.98
CA ARG A 164 19.26 -2.22 -9.37
C ARG A 164 18.34 -2.49 -10.56
N LEU A 165 17.16 -1.87 -10.59
CA LEU A 165 16.25 -1.93 -11.72
C LEU A 165 16.92 -1.38 -12.98
N ALA A 166 17.59 -0.22 -12.91
CA ALA A 166 18.29 0.39 -14.05
C ALA A 166 19.39 -0.53 -14.59
N HIS A 167 20.23 -1.12 -13.71
CA HIS A 167 21.23 -2.10 -14.11
C HIS A 167 20.61 -3.30 -14.82
N LYS A 168 19.52 -3.85 -14.25
CA LYS A 168 18.86 -5.04 -14.82
C LYS A 168 18.21 -4.77 -16.17
N VAL A 169 17.60 -3.60 -16.34
CA VAL A 169 17.05 -3.19 -17.64
C VAL A 169 18.16 -3.09 -18.70
N GLN A 170 19.28 -2.44 -18.37
CA GLN A 170 20.41 -2.33 -19.29
C GLN A 170 21.08 -3.68 -19.60
N GLU A 171 21.08 -4.61 -18.64
CA GLU A 171 21.58 -5.97 -18.85
C GLU A 171 20.68 -6.77 -19.83
N GLU A 172 19.38 -6.71 -19.64
CA GLU A 172 18.46 -7.59 -20.38
C GLU A 172 17.96 -7.03 -21.71
N PHE A 173 17.92 -5.70 -21.88
CA PHE A 173 17.34 -5.07 -23.08
C PHE A 173 18.38 -4.33 -23.90
N ASP A 174 18.28 -4.43 -25.23
CA ASP A 174 19.03 -3.59 -26.15
C ASP A 174 18.27 -2.30 -26.46
N GLU A 175 16.94 -2.38 -26.55
CA GLU A 175 16.04 -1.27 -26.73
C GLU A 175 14.90 -1.35 -25.71
N ALA A 176 14.68 -0.27 -24.96
CA ALA A 176 13.60 -0.13 -23.97
C ALA A 176 13.42 1.33 -23.57
N THR A 177 12.27 1.62 -22.93
CA THR A 177 12.09 2.84 -22.16
C THR A 177 12.01 2.49 -20.67
N LEU A 178 12.93 2.99 -19.86
CA LEU A 178 12.84 2.96 -18.40
C LEU A 178 12.05 4.18 -17.93
N ARG A 179 10.80 3.97 -17.51
CA ARG A 179 9.90 5.02 -17.04
C ARG A 179 9.80 4.98 -15.52
N LEU A 180 10.30 6.02 -14.86
CA LEU A 180 10.31 6.14 -13.40
C LEU A 180 9.44 7.31 -12.98
N HIS A 181 8.44 7.04 -12.17
CA HIS A 181 7.68 8.08 -11.47
C HIS A 181 8.09 8.08 -10.00
N ILE A 182 8.89 9.09 -9.60
CA ILE A 182 9.47 9.22 -8.28
C ILE A 182 8.98 10.54 -7.67
N PRO A 183 7.79 10.59 -7.06
CA PRO A 183 7.25 11.82 -6.50
C PRO A 183 8.10 12.35 -5.35
N PHE A 184 8.05 13.66 -5.13
CA PHE A 184 8.68 14.26 -3.96
C PHE A 184 7.87 13.89 -2.71
N GLY A 185 8.52 13.23 -1.74
CA GLY A 185 7.90 12.78 -0.51
C GLY A 185 8.01 13.80 0.61
N PHE A 186 6.89 14.18 1.23
CA PHE A 186 6.89 15.15 2.33
C PHE A 186 7.76 14.70 3.53
N TYR A 187 7.67 13.41 3.89
CA TYR A 187 8.43 12.86 5.04
C TYR A 187 9.91 12.67 4.76
N GLU A 188 10.25 12.17 3.58
CA GLU A 188 11.65 12.01 3.16
C GLU A 188 12.38 13.35 3.12
N ASP A 189 11.68 14.39 2.67
CA ASP A 189 12.22 15.72 2.57
C ASP A 189 12.45 16.38 3.93
N GLN A 190 11.61 16.09 4.92
CA GLN A 190 11.80 16.59 6.30
C GLN A 190 13.01 15.96 6.98
N ILE A 191 13.26 14.66 6.76
CA ILE A 191 14.41 13.96 7.37
C ILE A 191 15.72 14.44 6.75
N HIS A 192 15.75 14.79 5.47
CA HIS A 192 16.96 15.14 4.70
C HIS A 192 17.08 16.65 4.40
N GLY A 193 16.15 17.47 4.85
CA GLY A 193 16.24 18.94 4.81
C GLY A 193 16.11 19.62 3.45
N ARG A 194 15.84 18.87 2.37
CA ARG A 194 15.64 19.41 1.02
C ARG A 194 14.50 18.68 0.31
N LYS A 195 13.55 19.44 -0.22
CA LYS A 195 12.43 18.92 -1.01
C LYS A 195 12.93 18.10 -2.19
N GLY A 196 12.48 16.85 -2.30
CA GLY A 196 12.80 15.95 -3.41
C GLY A 196 14.23 15.40 -3.42
N SER A 197 15.00 15.50 -2.32
CA SER A 197 16.41 15.09 -2.29
C SER A 197 16.63 13.64 -2.70
N ASN A 198 15.82 12.69 -2.22
CA ASN A 198 15.92 11.28 -2.59
C ASN A 198 15.50 11.03 -4.04
N ALA A 199 14.42 11.65 -4.49
CA ALA A 199 13.91 11.52 -5.86
C ALA A 199 14.95 12.03 -6.88
N LEU A 200 15.53 13.21 -6.63
CA LEU A 200 16.57 13.79 -7.49
C LEU A 200 17.86 12.97 -7.48
N ALA A 201 18.28 12.48 -6.30
CA ALA A 201 19.45 11.62 -6.18
C ALA A 201 19.30 10.32 -6.98
N ARG A 202 18.11 9.69 -6.92
CA ARG A 202 17.80 8.48 -7.73
C ARG A 202 17.77 8.80 -9.22
N ALA A 203 17.18 9.94 -9.61
CA ALA A 203 17.16 10.36 -11.00
C ALA A 203 18.60 10.49 -11.58
N GLU A 204 19.49 11.17 -10.87
CA GLU A 204 20.88 11.34 -11.29
C GLU A 204 21.68 10.02 -11.27
N GLU A 205 21.39 9.14 -10.33
CA GLU A 205 22.02 7.81 -10.28
C GLU A 205 21.62 6.97 -11.50
N VAL A 206 20.33 6.91 -11.84
CA VAL A 206 19.83 6.17 -13.01
C VAL A 206 20.43 6.69 -14.31
N LYS A 207 20.51 8.02 -14.49
CA LYS A 207 21.15 8.63 -15.68
C LYS A 207 22.63 8.25 -15.83
N ARG A 208 23.33 8.02 -14.72
CA ARG A 208 24.75 7.56 -14.77
C ARG A 208 24.86 6.07 -15.05
N ILE A 209 23.88 5.26 -14.62
CA ILE A 209 23.87 3.81 -14.84
C ILE A 209 23.55 3.49 -16.30
N ILE A 210 22.50 4.11 -16.85
CA ILE A 210 22.05 3.82 -18.21
C ILE A 210 23.00 4.48 -19.21
N THR A 211 23.77 3.64 -19.91
CA THR A 211 24.74 4.04 -20.92
C THR A 211 24.46 3.46 -22.30
N LYS A 212 23.57 2.45 -22.39
CA LYS A 212 23.17 1.87 -23.69
C LYS A 212 22.33 2.87 -24.49
N PRO A 213 22.70 3.17 -25.76
CA PRO A 213 22.03 4.19 -26.58
C PRO A 213 20.57 3.82 -26.94
N GLY A 214 20.22 2.53 -26.93
CA GLY A 214 18.84 2.04 -27.21
C GLY A 214 17.89 2.16 -26.02
N ILE A 215 18.37 2.55 -24.81
CA ILE A 215 17.53 2.66 -23.63
C ILE A 215 17.24 4.13 -23.34
N ASP A 216 15.98 4.51 -23.50
CA ASP A 216 15.48 5.82 -23.13
C ASP A 216 15.13 5.87 -21.63
N VAL A 217 15.38 7.01 -20.97
CA VAL A 217 15.04 7.21 -19.55
C VAL A 217 14.06 8.38 -19.42
N ILE A 218 12.87 8.08 -18.87
CA ILE A 218 11.84 9.08 -18.57
C ILE A 218 11.65 9.10 -17.05
N ILE A 219 11.87 10.26 -16.42
CA ILE A 219 11.70 10.43 -14.98
C ILE A 219 10.76 11.60 -14.71
N THR A 220 9.75 11.37 -13.87
CA THR A 220 8.78 12.39 -13.45
C THR A 220 8.65 12.45 -11.94
N HIS A 221 8.28 13.63 -11.40
CA HIS A 221 8.28 13.93 -9.98
C HIS A 221 6.97 14.54 -9.47
N ASP A 222 5.96 14.63 -10.34
CA ASP A 222 4.68 15.25 -10.00
C ASP A 222 3.96 14.48 -8.89
N LEU A 223 3.11 15.16 -8.15
CA LEU A 223 2.19 14.49 -7.22
C LEU A 223 0.95 14.06 -7.99
N LEU A 224 0.83 12.76 -8.22
CA LEU A 224 -0.31 12.16 -8.93
C LEU A 224 -1.35 11.64 -7.92
N ASP A 225 -2.62 11.73 -8.28
CA ASP A 225 -3.69 11.04 -7.56
C ASP A 225 -3.73 9.53 -7.90
N THR A 226 -4.57 8.80 -7.17
CA THR A 226 -4.72 7.34 -7.34
C THR A 226 -5.03 6.94 -8.78
N GLN A 227 -5.95 7.64 -9.46
CA GLN A 227 -6.35 7.30 -10.83
C GLN A 227 -5.24 7.60 -11.83
N GLN A 228 -4.54 8.71 -11.64
CA GLN A 228 -3.39 9.09 -12.47
C GLN A 228 -2.24 8.10 -12.35
N ILE A 229 -1.95 7.62 -11.12
CA ILE A 229 -0.94 6.57 -10.89
C ILE A 229 -1.32 5.27 -11.61
N ILE A 230 -2.56 4.81 -11.47
CA ILE A 230 -3.03 3.59 -12.12
C ILE A 230 -2.94 3.72 -13.65
N ASN A 231 -3.37 4.85 -14.21
CA ASN A 231 -3.31 5.10 -15.64
C ASN A 231 -1.88 5.16 -16.18
N LEU A 232 -0.96 5.78 -15.42
CA LEU A 232 0.48 5.79 -15.77
C LEU A 232 1.04 4.37 -15.82
N LEU A 233 0.76 3.56 -14.81
CA LEU A 233 1.26 2.18 -14.72
C LEU A 233 0.60 1.25 -15.75
N ALA A 234 -0.64 1.52 -16.15
CA ALA A 234 -1.36 0.77 -17.17
C ALA A 234 -0.77 0.96 -18.59
N GLN A 235 -0.03 2.03 -18.82
CA GLN A 235 0.65 2.31 -20.08
C GLN A 235 2.07 1.69 -20.15
N ASN A 236 2.55 1.06 -19.09
CA ASN A 236 3.83 0.35 -19.09
C ASN A 236 3.64 -1.05 -19.66
N THR A 237 4.68 -1.60 -20.28
CA THR A 237 4.69 -2.99 -20.74
C THR A 237 4.77 -3.93 -19.54
N ILE A 238 5.58 -3.57 -18.53
CA ILE A 238 5.73 -4.26 -17.26
C ILE A 238 6.07 -3.25 -16.15
N ASN A 239 5.61 -3.51 -14.93
CA ASN A 239 5.95 -2.70 -13.75
C ASN A 239 6.91 -3.47 -12.84
N CYS A 240 7.98 -2.82 -12.37
CA CYS A 240 9.08 -3.48 -11.67
C CYS A 240 9.36 -2.84 -10.31
N TYR A 241 9.47 -3.65 -9.25
CA TYR A 241 9.71 -3.21 -7.87
C TYR A 241 10.85 -4.05 -7.26
N PHE A 242 12.07 -3.55 -7.35
CA PHE A 242 13.28 -4.28 -6.97
C PHE A 242 13.77 -3.92 -5.57
N TYR A 243 12.85 -3.87 -4.61
CA TYR A 243 13.13 -3.48 -3.23
C TYR A 243 14.19 -4.35 -2.57
N ASP A 244 15.02 -3.74 -1.72
CA ASP A 244 15.93 -4.47 -0.87
C ASP A 244 15.17 -5.23 0.22
N TYR A 245 15.77 -6.30 0.72
CA TYR A 245 15.20 -7.03 1.84
C TYR A 245 15.28 -6.16 3.10
N LEU A 246 14.13 -5.83 3.66
CA LEU A 246 13.96 -5.18 4.95
C LEU A 246 13.08 -6.05 5.83
N ASP A 247 13.64 -6.53 6.96
CA ASP A 247 12.87 -7.31 7.91
C ASP A 247 11.94 -6.42 8.75
N GLY A 248 10.85 -6.99 9.25
CA GLY A 248 9.91 -6.29 10.12
C GLY A 248 8.98 -5.27 9.45
N CYS A 249 9.05 -5.10 8.13
CA CYS A 249 8.19 -4.17 7.38
C CYS A 249 6.87 -4.83 6.95
N GLY A 250 5.83 -4.02 6.81
CA GLY A 250 4.57 -4.40 6.16
C GLY A 250 4.70 -4.56 4.64
N LEU A 251 3.61 -4.96 3.98
CA LEU A 251 3.55 -5.04 2.53
C LEU A 251 3.63 -3.65 1.90
N ALA A 252 4.39 -3.53 0.82
CA ALA A 252 4.46 -2.29 0.07
C ALA A 252 3.15 -1.99 -0.67
N SER A 253 2.71 -0.73 -0.66
CA SER A 253 1.49 -0.29 -1.36
C SER A 253 1.71 0.03 -2.85
N SER A 254 2.92 0.41 -3.26
CA SER A 254 3.18 0.75 -4.67
C SER A 254 2.85 -0.39 -5.66
N PRO A 255 3.16 -1.68 -5.37
CA PRO A 255 2.76 -2.78 -6.24
C PRO A 255 1.25 -3.00 -6.33
N ASP A 256 0.45 -2.56 -5.35
CA ASP A 256 -1.01 -2.67 -5.43
C ASP A 256 -1.58 -1.79 -6.55
N TYR A 257 -0.98 -0.61 -6.78
CA TYR A 257 -1.34 0.24 -7.92
C TYR A 257 -0.94 -0.39 -9.25
N ALA A 258 0.21 -1.09 -9.29
CA ALA A 258 0.62 -1.81 -10.49
C ALA A 258 -0.27 -3.03 -10.76
N LEU A 259 -0.70 -3.73 -9.71
CA LEU A 259 -1.68 -4.81 -9.81
C LEU A 259 -3.00 -4.27 -10.35
N ALA A 260 -3.51 -3.15 -9.79
CA ALA A 260 -4.72 -2.46 -10.26
C ALA A 260 -4.61 -2.01 -11.72
N ALA A 261 -3.41 -1.67 -12.19
CA ALA A 261 -3.14 -1.26 -13.58
C ALA A 261 -3.28 -2.42 -14.60
N GLY A 262 -3.33 -3.67 -14.14
CA GLY A 262 -3.56 -4.83 -15.00
C GLY A 262 -2.41 -5.15 -15.94
N ARG A 263 -1.16 -4.88 -15.54
CA ARG A 263 0.04 -5.17 -16.33
C ARG A 263 0.92 -6.21 -15.61
N PRO A 264 1.80 -6.93 -16.33
CA PRO A 264 2.79 -7.80 -15.72
C PRO A 264 3.59 -7.06 -14.64
N ILE A 265 3.97 -7.78 -13.57
CA ILE A 265 4.74 -7.24 -12.45
C ILE A 265 5.97 -8.10 -12.21
N ALA A 266 7.14 -7.47 -12.07
CA ALA A 266 8.35 -8.13 -11.61
C ALA A 266 8.78 -7.55 -10.27
N VAL A 267 9.08 -8.41 -9.30
CA VAL A 267 9.49 -8.01 -7.95
C VAL A 267 10.75 -8.75 -7.50
N THR A 268 11.43 -8.24 -6.48
CA THR A 268 12.47 -8.98 -5.75
C THR A 268 11.87 -9.78 -4.61
N ARG A 269 12.61 -10.77 -4.10
CA ARG A 269 12.30 -11.50 -2.86
C ARG A 269 12.53 -10.61 -1.63
N SER A 270 11.94 -9.42 -1.62
CA SER A 270 11.90 -8.52 -0.47
C SER A 270 10.75 -8.91 0.46
N HIS A 271 10.93 -8.76 1.77
CA HIS A 271 9.88 -9.01 2.75
C HIS A 271 8.61 -8.16 2.49
N GLN A 272 8.79 -6.97 1.94
CA GLN A 272 7.67 -6.09 1.53
C GLN A 272 6.88 -6.61 0.31
N MET A 273 7.38 -7.66 -0.37
CA MET A 273 6.79 -8.30 -1.56
C MET A 273 6.39 -9.75 -1.29
N ARG A 274 6.25 -10.18 -0.03
CA ARG A 274 6.02 -11.59 0.32
C ARG A 274 4.71 -12.17 -0.21
N ASN A 275 3.73 -11.33 -0.52
CA ASN A 275 2.50 -11.71 -1.19
C ASN A 275 2.69 -12.17 -2.66
N TYR A 276 3.87 -11.93 -3.25
CA TYR A 276 4.25 -12.37 -4.61
C TYR A 276 5.14 -13.62 -4.63
N TRP A 277 5.60 -14.10 -3.45
CA TRP A 277 6.67 -15.12 -3.40
C TRP A 277 6.27 -16.48 -3.98
N ASP A 278 5.02 -16.87 -3.81
CA ASP A 278 4.51 -18.20 -4.16
C ASP A 278 3.67 -18.18 -5.45
N LEU A 279 3.76 -17.09 -6.23
CA LEU A 279 3.07 -17.02 -7.52
C LEU A 279 3.77 -17.87 -8.57
N GLU A 280 2.97 -18.60 -9.37
CA GLU A 280 3.46 -19.45 -10.46
C GLU A 280 2.75 -19.13 -11.79
N PRO A 281 3.48 -18.98 -12.90
CA PRO A 281 4.95 -18.85 -12.99
C PRO A 281 5.51 -17.71 -12.16
N SER A 282 6.73 -17.87 -11.63
CA SER A 282 7.35 -16.89 -10.71
C SER A 282 7.48 -15.50 -11.32
N VAL A 283 7.12 -14.50 -10.53
CA VAL A 283 7.32 -13.08 -10.85
C VAL A 283 8.55 -12.47 -10.15
N LEU A 284 9.34 -13.33 -9.49
CA LEU A 284 10.57 -12.94 -8.79
C LEU A 284 11.74 -12.90 -9.75
N ILE A 285 12.48 -11.79 -9.74
CA ILE A 285 13.67 -11.62 -10.60
C ILE A 285 14.83 -12.53 -10.22
N GLU A 286 14.82 -13.09 -9.02
CA GLU A 286 15.77 -14.12 -8.59
C GLU A 286 15.53 -15.47 -9.29
N ASN A 287 14.32 -15.71 -9.78
CA ASN A 287 13.93 -16.95 -10.44
C ASN A 287 13.82 -16.80 -11.97
N SER A 288 13.52 -15.59 -12.45
CA SER A 288 13.18 -15.35 -13.87
C SER A 288 13.67 -13.98 -14.31
N SER A 289 14.10 -13.84 -15.55
CA SER A 289 14.42 -12.53 -16.14
C SER A 289 13.15 -11.68 -16.31
N ILE A 290 13.33 -10.36 -16.43
CA ILE A 290 12.22 -9.43 -16.73
C ILE A 290 11.51 -9.87 -18.02
N LYS A 291 12.27 -10.28 -19.04
CA LYS A 291 11.73 -10.77 -20.31
C LYS A 291 10.88 -12.03 -20.15
N GLN A 292 11.29 -12.97 -19.29
CA GLN A 292 10.51 -14.17 -19.01
C GLN A 292 9.22 -13.86 -18.25
N ILE A 293 9.28 -12.99 -17.23
CA ILE A 293 8.12 -12.53 -16.47
C ILE A 293 7.13 -11.82 -17.41
N LEU A 294 7.65 -10.94 -18.29
CA LEU A 294 6.84 -10.27 -19.29
C LEU A 294 6.11 -11.25 -20.21
N ALA A 295 6.80 -12.29 -20.68
CA ALA A 295 6.22 -13.32 -21.55
C ALA A 295 5.09 -14.12 -20.88
N ASN A 296 5.12 -14.27 -19.55
CA ASN A 296 4.04 -14.91 -18.77
C ASN A 296 2.78 -14.03 -18.65
N GLY A 297 2.87 -12.74 -18.98
CA GLY A 297 1.76 -11.81 -18.90
C GLY A 297 1.26 -11.60 -17.48
N THR A 298 -0.05 -11.44 -17.32
CA THR A 298 -0.72 -11.25 -16.04
C THR A 298 -1.25 -12.52 -15.38
N ALA A 299 -1.16 -13.66 -16.06
CA ALA A 299 -1.69 -14.93 -15.56
C ALA A 299 -1.19 -15.30 -14.14
N PRO A 300 0.11 -15.11 -13.79
CA PRO A 300 0.59 -15.37 -12.44
C PRO A 300 -0.09 -14.53 -11.34
N LEU A 301 -0.66 -13.37 -11.70
CA LEU A 301 -1.26 -12.41 -10.76
C LEU A 301 -2.73 -12.72 -10.42
N GLU A 302 -3.37 -13.66 -11.11
CA GLU A 302 -4.78 -14.02 -10.91
C GLU A 302 -5.15 -14.32 -9.44
N PRO A 303 -4.35 -15.06 -8.64
CA PRO A 303 -4.65 -15.27 -7.23
C PRO A 303 -4.76 -13.97 -6.43
N LEU A 304 -3.92 -12.95 -6.74
CA LEU A 304 -3.96 -11.65 -6.07
C LEU A 304 -5.17 -10.82 -6.51
N TYR A 305 -5.54 -10.83 -7.79
CA TYR A 305 -6.76 -10.16 -8.24
C TYR A 305 -8.00 -10.68 -7.53
N LYS A 306 -8.06 -11.98 -7.31
CA LYS A 306 -9.17 -12.62 -6.60
C LYS A 306 -9.16 -12.29 -5.10
N ALA A 307 -7.99 -12.33 -4.47
CA ALA A 307 -7.83 -12.05 -3.05
C ALA A 307 -8.06 -10.57 -2.70
N TYR A 308 -7.66 -9.63 -3.59
CA TYR A 308 -7.73 -8.17 -3.35
C TYR A 308 -9.04 -7.54 -3.85
N SER A 309 -10.13 -8.33 -3.84
CA SER A 309 -11.47 -7.87 -4.20
C SER A 309 -12.16 -7.16 -3.01
N LYS A 310 -13.12 -6.30 -3.31
CA LYS A 310 -13.92 -5.66 -2.27
C LYS A 310 -14.72 -6.66 -1.45
N GLU A 311 -15.18 -7.73 -2.09
CA GLU A 311 -15.91 -8.82 -1.46
C GLU A 311 -15.07 -9.55 -0.41
N SER A 312 -13.78 -9.82 -0.71
CA SER A 312 -12.83 -10.41 0.25
C SER A 312 -12.61 -9.50 1.46
N VAL A 313 -12.43 -8.20 1.23
CA VAL A 313 -12.27 -7.23 2.32
C VAL A 313 -13.55 -7.13 3.16
N TRP A 314 -14.73 -7.12 2.55
CA TRP A 314 -16.00 -7.16 3.29
C TRP A 314 -16.14 -8.40 4.17
N GLN A 315 -15.78 -9.57 3.65
CA GLN A 315 -15.80 -10.83 4.39
C GLN A 315 -14.86 -10.77 5.61
N ASP A 316 -13.65 -10.23 5.42
CA ASP A 316 -12.69 -10.07 6.51
C ASP A 316 -13.21 -9.14 7.60
N TYR A 317 -13.75 -7.97 7.24
CA TYR A 317 -14.34 -7.05 8.22
C TYR A 317 -15.58 -7.64 8.90
N SER A 318 -16.44 -8.38 8.16
CA SER A 318 -17.55 -9.13 8.77
C SER A 318 -17.05 -10.12 9.81
N ARG A 319 -16.06 -10.93 9.48
CA ARG A 319 -15.48 -11.93 10.38
C ARG A 319 -14.91 -11.29 11.64
N ILE A 320 -14.15 -10.21 11.50
CA ILE A 320 -13.52 -9.50 12.62
C ILE A 320 -14.59 -8.87 13.51
N LEU A 321 -15.48 -8.08 12.94
CA LEU A 321 -16.50 -7.34 13.70
C LEU A 321 -17.50 -8.28 14.39
N ASN A 322 -17.95 -9.34 13.71
CA ASN A 322 -18.83 -10.34 14.32
C ASN A 322 -18.17 -11.06 15.51
N ARG A 323 -16.86 -11.37 15.40
CA ARG A 323 -16.11 -11.96 16.52
C ARG A 323 -16.00 -11.02 17.72
N LEU A 324 -15.94 -9.71 17.51
CA LEU A 324 -15.76 -8.72 18.57
C LEU A 324 -17.06 -8.21 19.17
N LEU A 325 -18.10 -8.07 18.36
CA LEU A 325 -19.37 -7.47 18.76
C LEU A 325 -20.42 -8.49 19.24
N ASN A 326 -20.22 -9.79 19.00
CA ASN A 326 -21.10 -10.87 19.46
C ASN A 326 -20.57 -11.57 20.73
N LYS A 327 -19.52 -11.03 21.36
CA LYS A 327 -19.03 -11.42 22.68
C LYS A 327 -19.68 -10.52 23.72
#